data_4dfbca86c3b188605cd6c2f49539499c
#
_entry.id   4dfbca86c3b188605cd6c2f49539499c
#
_cell.length_a   1.000
_cell.length_b   1.000
_cell.length_c   1.000
_cell.angle_alpha   90.00
_cell.angle_beta   90.00
_cell.angle_gamma   90.00
#
_symmetry.space_group_name_H-M   'P 1'
#
loop_
_entity.id
_entity.type
_entity.pdbx_description
1 polymer ?
#
loop_
_entity_poly.entity_id
_entity_poly.type
_entity_poly.pdbx_seq_one_letter_code
_entity_poly.pdbx_strand_id
1 'polypeptide(L)'
;NIKIGTDLKLIPKNGVYLISTIINQKIIFGMMNIGIKPTTNENTKSIEVNLFDFNQDLYDTNITIYIKQFLREEIKFDSLNELKLQIEKDKITCNSIINN
;
A
#
# COMPACT_ATOMS: atom_id res chain seq x y z
N ASN A 1 3.74 5.79 6.63
CA ASN A 1 3.12 4.48 6.42
C ASN A 1 2.11 4.18 7.51
N ILE A 2 0.99 3.66 7.08
CA ILE A 2 -0.10 3.29 7.98
C ILE A 2 -0.10 1.78 8.10
N LYS A 3 -0.12 1.28 9.34
CA LYS A 3 -0.30 -0.14 9.58
C LYS A 3 -1.77 -0.40 9.86
N ILE A 4 -2.33 -1.34 9.14
CA ILE A 4 -3.74 -1.68 9.25
C ILE A 4 -3.88 -3.07 9.83
N GLY A 5 -4.61 -3.17 10.95
CA GLY A 5 -5.01 -4.46 11.47
C GLY A 5 -6.28 -4.91 10.76
N THR A 6 -6.28 -6.08 10.19
CA THR A 6 -7.45 -6.62 9.51
C THR A 6 -7.63 -8.09 9.83
N ASP A 7 -8.81 -8.59 9.50
CA ASP A 7 -9.08 -10.02 9.58
C ASP A 7 -8.30 -10.72 8.47
N LEU A 8 -7.39 -11.60 8.84
CA LEU A 8 -6.51 -12.28 7.89
C LEU A 8 -7.27 -13.11 6.85
N LYS A 9 -8.49 -13.52 7.15
CA LYS A 9 -9.30 -14.29 6.21
C LYS A 9 -9.76 -13.46 5.02
N LEU A 10 -9.77 -12.14 5.15
CA LEU A 10 -10.26 -11.22 4.13
C LEU A 10 -9.15 -10.50 3.39
N ILE A 11 -7.88 -10.79 3.72
CA ILE A 11 -6.75 -10.13 3.07
C ILE A 11 -6.51 -10.76 1.70
N PRO A 12 -6.44 -9.94 0.63
CA PRO A 12 -6.13 -10.47 -0.70
C PRO A 12 -4.69 -10.97 -0.78
N LYS A 13 -4.33 -11.52 -1.92
CA LYS A 13 -3.00 -12.10 -2.11
C LYS A 13 -1.90 -11.05 -1.94
N ASN A 14 -0.69 -11.52 -1.67
CA ASN A 14 0.47 -10.62 -1.57
C ASN A 14 0.69 -9.87 -2.88
N GLY A 15 1.14 -8.64 -2.76
CA GLY A 15 1.40 -7.81 -3.92
C GLY A 15 1.20 -6.34 -3.60
N VAL A 16 1.25 -5.53 -4.63
CA VAL A 16 1.08 -4.09 -4.54
C VAL A 16 -0.21 -3.69 -5.24
N TYR A 17 -0.98 -2.84 -4.58
CA TYR A 17 -2.32 -2.45 -5.01
C TYR A 17 -2.47 -0.94 -5.06
N LEU A 18 -3.22 -0.47 -6.05
CA LEU A 18 -3.75 0.89 -6.00
C LEU A 18 -4.97 0.88 -5.10
N ILE A 19 -4.99 1.80 -4.15
CA ILE A 19 -6.09 1.90 -3.19
C ILE A 19 -6.57 3.34 -3.11
N SER A 20 -7.74 3.52 -2.52
CA SER A 20 -8.22 4.84 -2.15
C SER A 20 -8.81 4.79 -0.76
N THR A 21 -8.91 5.96 -0.15
CA THR A 21 -9.59 6.14 1.13
C THR A 21 -10.26 7.50 1.12
N ILE A 22 -11.14 7.73 2.07
CA ILE A 22 -11.83 9.02 2.20
C ILE A 22 -11.43 9.60 3.55
N ILE A 23 -10.81 10.79 3.52
CA ILE A 23 -10.40 11.50 4.73
C ILE A 23 -10.91 12.93 4.61
N ASN A 24 -11.65 13.40 5.62
CA ASN A 24 -12.23 14.74 5.63
C ASN A 24 -13.04 15.03 4.35
N GLN A 25 -13.83 14.03 3.91
CA GLN A 25 -14.69 14.14 2.74
C GLN A 25 -13.95 14.24 1.41
N LYS A 26 -12.65 13.92 1.41
CA LYS A 26 -11.84 13.93 0.20
C LYS A 26 -11.36 12.53 -0.11
N ILE A 27 -11.34 12.19 -1.39
CA ILE A 27 -10.81 10.92 -1.87
C ILE A 27 -9.30 11.06 -2.00
N ILE A 28 -8.57 10.16 -1.34
CA ILE A 28 -7.12 10.17 -1.37
C ILE A 28 -6.67 8.81 -1.89
N PHE A 29 -5.82 8.82 -2.92
CA PHE A 29 -5.28 7.60 -3.51
C PHE A 29 -3.95 7.25 -2.87
N GLY A 30 -3.58 5.99 -2.98
CA GLY A 30 -2.31 5.53 -2.47
C GLY A 30 -1.97 4.14 -2.98
N MET A 31 -0.89 3.60 -2.46
CA MET A 31 -0.47 2.23 -2.73
C MET A 31 -0.48 1.43 -1.44
N MET A 32 -0.90 0.18 -1.55
CA MET A 32 -0.89 -0.76 -0.45
C MET A 32 -0.01 -1.94 -0.82
N ASN A 33 0.92 -2.28 0.05
CA ASN A 33 1.77 -3.46 -0.12
C ASN A 33 1.38 -4.51 0.90
N ILE A 34 1.01 -5.68 0.41
CA ILE A 34 0.76 -6.86 1.25
C ILE A 34 1.91 -7.83 1.04
N GLY A 35 2.61 -8.14 2.11
CA GLY A 35 3.76 -9.02 2.02
C GLY A 35 3.95 -9.85 3.27
N ILE A 36 5.04 -10.59 3.28
CA ILE A 36 5.43 -11.38 4.43
C ILE A 36 6.68 -10.77 5.02
N LYS A 37 6.60 -10.43 6.30
CA LYS A 37 7.75 -9.93 7.04
C LYS A 37 8.25 -11.05 7.94
N PRO A 38 9.44 -11.61 7.68
CA PRO A 38 9.96 -12.67 8.54
C PRO A 38 10.24 -12.14 9.94
N THR A 39 9.81 -12.90 10.93
CA THR A 39 10.12 -12.63 12.32
C THR A 39 10.86 -13.84 12.89
N THR A 40 11.31 -13.74 14.13
CA THR A 40 12.18 -14.74 14.74
C THR A 40 11.63 -16.16 14.66
N ASN A 41 10.34 -16.33 14.81
CA ASN A 41 9.74 -17.66 14.93
C ASN A 41 8.70 -17.99 13.87
N GLU A 42 8.29 -17.01 13.06
CA GLU A 42 7.24 -17.25 12.06
C GLU A 42 7.19 -16.11 11.07
N ASN A 43 6.56 -16.36 9.95
CA ASN A 43 6.29 -15.34 8.94
C ASN A 43 4.98 -14.65 9.29
N THR A 44 5.02 -13.32 9.35
CA THR A 44 3.84 -12.51 9.65
C THR A 44 3.46 -11.70 8.41
N LYS A 45 2.18 -11.70 8.07
CA LYS A 45 1.69 -10.85 7.00
C LYS A 45 1.82 -9.40 7.41
N SER A 46 2.30 -8.59 6.48
CA SER A 46 2.51 -7.16 6.69
C SER A 46 1.68 -6.40 5.67
N ILE A 47 0.96 -5.39 6.14
CA ILE A 47 0.17 -4.51 5.28
C ILE A 47 0.65 -3.10 5.51
N GLU A 48 1.16 -2.46 4.47
CA GLU A 48 1.64 -1.09 4.55
C GLU A 48 0.93 -0.24 3.51
N VAL A 49 0.51 0.96 3.90
CA VAL A 49 -0.19 1.88 3.02
C VAL A 49 0.57 3.18 2.95
N ASN A 50 0.79 3.66 1.73
CA ASN A 50 1.42 4.94 1.47
C ASN A 50 0.42 5.80 0.67
N LEU A 51 -0.10 6.85 1.30
CA LEU A 51 -1.05 7.75 0.67
C LEU A 51 -0.32 8.83 -0.13
N PHE A 52 -0.83 9.14 -1.32
CA PHE A 52 -0.22 10.16 -2.19
C PHE A 52 -0.65 11.56 -1.74
N ASP A 53 0.32 12.48 -1.71
CA ASP A 53 0.07 13.89 -1.43
C ASP A 53 -0.67 14.12 -0.10
N PHE A 54 -0.35 13.32 0.89
CA PHE A 54 -0.99 13.38 2.19
C PHE A 54 0.06 13.39 3.29
N ASN A 55 0.10 14.46 4.09
CA ASN A 55 1.13 14.69 5.10
C ASN A 55 0.62 14.76 6.53
N GLN A 56 -0.60 14.34 6.78
CA GLN A 56 -1.15 14.38 8.12
C GLN A 56 -0.93 13.06 8.85
N ASP A 57 -0.79 13.13 10.17
CA ASP A 57 -0.72 11.94 10.99
C ASP A 57 -2.11 11.33 11.12
N LEU A 58 -2.16 10.00 11.00
CA LEU A 58 -3.41 9.25 11.12
C LEU A 58 -3.36 8.27 12.30
N TYR A 59 -2.63 8.63 13.35
CA TYR A 59 -2.59 7.80 14.54
C TYR A 59 -3.97 7.74 15.18
N ASP A 60 -4.35 6.56 15.62
CA ASP A 60 -5.63 6.31 16.28
C ASP A 60 -6.85 6.68 15.43
N THR A 61 -6.67 6.74 14.13
CA THR A 61 -7.76 7.05 13.21
C THR A 61 -8.17 5.79 12.45
N ASN A 62 -9.46 5.52 12.44
CA ASN A 62 -10.00 4.42 11.63
C ASN A 62 -10.27 4.92 10.23
N ILE A 63 -9.65 4.29 9.25
CA ILE A 63 -9.91 4.62 7.84
C ILE A 63 -10.32 3.35 7.10
N THR A 64 -11.13 3.54 6.06
CA THR A 64 -11.54 2.44 5.20
C THR A 64 -10.71 2.47 3.94
N ILE A 65 -10.13 1.34 3.59
CA ILE A 65 -9.31 1.21 2.38
C ILE A 65 -10.14 0.52 1.31
N TYR A 66 -10.24 1.16 0.17
CA TYR A 66 -10.90 0.59 -1.01
C TYR A 66 -9.83 0.14 -1.99
N ILE A 67 -9.78 -1.15 -2.28
CA ILE A 67 -8.83 -1.70 -3.25
C ILE A 67 -9.37 -1.42 -4.65
N LYS A 68 -8.56 -0.72 -5.45
CA LYS A 68 -8.96 -0.33 -6.80
C LYS A 68 -8.42 -1.27 -7.86
N GLN A 69 -7.14 -1.64 -7.74
CA GLN A 69 -6.53 -2.47 -8.75
C GLN A 69 -5.26 -3.14 -8.21
N PHE A 70 -5.06 -4.38 -8.57
CA PHE A 70 -3.79 -5.08 -8.34
C PHE A 70 -2.77 -4.55 -9.34
N LEU A 71 -1.61 -4.13 -8.86
CA LEU A 71 -0.58 -3.54 -9.70
C LEU A 71 0.49 -4.53 -10.12
N ARG A 72 1.01 -5.27 -9.14
CA ARG A 72 2.10 -6.20 -9.41
C ARG A 72 2.38 -7.09 -8.21
N GLU A 73 3.12 -8.17 -8.46
CA GLU A 73 3.63 -9.03 -7.40
C GLU A 73 4.70 -8.30 -6.59
N GLU A 74 5.01 -8.82 -5.41
CA GLU A 74 6.12 -8.32 -4.62
C GLU A 74 7.44 -8.54 -5.36
N ILE A 75 8.35 -7.59 -5.20
CA ILE A 75 9.70 -7.66 -5.75
C ILE A 75 10.69 -7.45 -4.60
N LYS A 76 11.70 -8.29 -4.54
CA LYS A 76 12.83 -8.07 -3.64
C LYS A 76 13.85 -7.20 -4.33
N PHE A 77 14.35 -6.21 -3.61
CA PHE A 77 15.31 -5.26 -4.15
C PHE A 77 16.67 -5.45 -3.49
N ASP A 78 17.72 -5.42 -4.30
CA ASP A 78 19.08 -5.56 -3.80
C ASP A 78 19.65 -4.25 -3.28
N SER A 79 19.01 -3.13 -3.58
CA SER A 79 19.49 -1.82 -3.14
C SER A 79 18.32 -0.85 -2.95
N LEU A 80 18.58 0.21 -2.19
CA LEU A 80 17.60 1.30 -2.02
C LEU A 80 17.33 2.02 -3.34
N ASN A 81 18.33 2.10 -4.22
CA ASN A 81 18.14 2.76 -5.52
C ASN A 81 17.15 2.00 -6.37
N GLU A 82 17.23 0.67 -6.39
CA GLU A 82 16.28 -0.16 -7.13
C GLU A 82 14.86 0.02 -6.59
N LEU A 83 14.72 0.03 -5.26
CA LEU A 83 13.44 0.25 -4.61
C LEU A 83 12.84 1.60 -5.01
N LYS A 84 13.65 2.66 -4.97
CA LYS A 84 13.20 4.00 -5.33
C LYS A 84 12.75 4.08 -6.77
N LEU A 85 13.49 3.45 -7.68
CA LEU A 85 13.13 3.44 -9.10
C LEU A 85 11.80 2.71 -9.32
N GLN A 86 11.58 1.62 -8.61
CA GLN A 86 10.32 0.89 -8.74
C GLN A 86 9.15 1.69 -8.19
N ILE A 87 9.34 2.38 -7.05
CA ILE A 87 8.29 3.23 -6.48
C ILE A 87 7.92 4.35 -7.46
N GLU A 88 8.89 4.94 -8.15
CA GLU A 88 8.62 5.95 -9.16
C GLU A 88 7.77 5.40 -10.30
N LYS A 89 8.11 4.20 -10.78
CA LYS A 89 7.33 3.52 -11.81
C LYS A 89 5.92 3.22 -11.35
N ASP A 90 5.77 2.76 -10.11
CA ASP A 90 4.46 2.46 -9.54
C ASP A 90 3.58 3.71 -9.48
N LYS A 91 4.16 4.85 -9.08
CA LYS A 91 3.43 6.10 -9.02
C LYS A 91 2.95 6.53 -10.41
N ILE A 92 3.79 6.38 -11.41
CA ILE A 92 3.42 6.69 -12.79
C ILE A 92 2.25 5.81 -13.23
N THR A 93 2.33 4.52 -12.94
CA THR A 93 1.26 3.57 -13.25
C THR A 93 -0.04 3.96 -12.55
N CYS A 94 0.03 4.29 -11.28
CA CYS A 94 -1.14 4.72 -10.50
C CYS A 94 -1.77 5.98 -11.09
N ASN A 95 -0.96 6.98 -11.41
CA ASN A 95 -1.47 8.22 -11.99
C ASN A 95 -2.15 7.97 -13.33
N SER A 96 -1.62 7.07 -14.13
CA SER A 96 -2.23 6.69 -15.41
C SER A 96 -3.61 6.08 -15.18
N ILE A 97 -3.76 5.24 -14.18
CA ILE A 97 -5.05 4.62 -13.87
C ILE A 97 -6.03 5.64 -13.32
N ILE A 98 -5.58 6.49 -12.41
CA ILE A 98 -6.44 7.50 -11.76
C ILE A 98 -6.98 8.51 -12.77
N ASN A 99 -6.17 8.88 -13.75
CA ASN A 99 -6.52 9.91 -14.72
C ASN A 99 -7.24 9.39 -15.96
N ASN A 100 -7.55 8.12 -15.98
CA ASN A 100 -8.33 7.54 -17.08
C ASN A 100 -9.82 7.71 -16.87
#